data_2938de182abd9314c8d8a09b2147f096
#
_entry.id   2938de182abd9314c8d8a09b2147f096
#
_cell.length_a   1.000
_cell.length_b   1.000
_cell.length_c   1.000
_cell.angle_alpha   90.00
_cell.angle_beta   90.00
_cell.angle_gamma   90.00
#
_symmetry.space_group_name_H-M   'P 1'
#
loop_
_entity.id
_entity.type
_entity.pdbx_description
1 polymer ?
#
loop_
_entity_poly.entity_id
_entity_poly.type
_entity_poly.pdbx_seq_one_letter_code
_entity_poly.pdbx_strand_id
1 'polypeptide(L)'
;MSTSTMSTDTIMDMRTDTPLPAASLLQLIWLASPALPVGGFSYSEGLEAAVDTARVATEKEAADWLTDQLHLTLARADLPVLARAVCAWRADDHAALQNLNHWLLQTRETSELRAQTVQMGRSLLEWLRNHDGIEPAQLQACAALEPSYPIAFALAAASTQAAGHDCLLAYAFGWAENMMQAAIKAVPLGQSAGQRILARLAADIPAAVEAAGQLPEADWQAFSPMLAILSSQHETQYSRLFRS
;
A
#
# COMPACT_ATOMS: atom_id res chain seq x y z
N MET A 1 -5.08 27.57 -18.33
CA MET A 1 -5.01 26.29 -17.59
C MET A 1 -3.53 26.09 -17.24
N SER A 2 -3.15 26.46 -16.02
CA SER A 2 -1.76 26.32 -15.55
C SER A 2 -1.66 24.98 -14.85
N THR A 3 -1.08 24.00 -15.51
CA THR A 3 -0.67 22.74 -14.88
C THR A 3 0.55 23.07 -14.01
N SER A 4 0.33 23.15 -12.70
CA SER A 4 1.41 23.19 -11.72
C SER A 4 2.09 21.83 -11.73
N THR A 5 3.12 21.66 -12.52
CA THR A 5 4.05 20.55 -12.39
C THR A 5 4.80 20.73 -11.08
N MET A 6 4.50 19.92 -10.07
CA MET A 6 5.38 19.82 -8.90
C MET A 6 6.78 19.44 -9.39
N SER A 7 7.75 20.29 -9.09
CA SER A 7 9.14 20.12 -9.51
C SER A 7 9.73 18.83 -8.89
N THR A 8 10.65 18.21 -9.61
CA THR A 8 11.50 17.10 -9.11
C THR A 8 12.21 17.44 -7.80
N ASP A 9 12.44 18.71 -7.49
CA ASP A 9 13.02 19.17 -6.22
C ASP A 9 12.14 18.87 -4.99
N THR A 10 10.81 18.77 -5.16
CA THR A 10 9.90 18.44 -4.03
C THR A 10 10.02 16.99 -3.58
N ILE A 11 10.51 16.10 -4.45
CA ILE A 11 10.70 14.69 -4.13
C ILE A 11 12.04 14.46 -3.40
N MET A 12 13.03 15.32 -3.64
CA MET A 12 14.34 15.27 -2.97
C MET A 12 14.26 15.62 -1.47
N ASP A 13 13.22 16.35 -1.04
CA ASP A 13 12.96 16.71 0.37
C ASP A 13 12.26 15.58 1.17
N MET A 14 12.17 14.38 0.60
CA MET A 14 11.60 13.22 1.29
C MET A 14 12.52 12.60 2.36
N ARG A 15 13.80 12.96 2.37
CA ARG A 15 14.77 12.54 3.40
C ARG A 15 15.15 13.74 4.25
N THR A 16 15.02 13.62 5.55
CA THR A 16 15.56 14.59 6.50
C THR A 16 16.74 13.98 7.22
N ASP A 17 17.84 14.73 7.39
CA ASP A 17 18.98 14.32 8.24
C ASP A 17 18.63 14.38 9.74
N THR A 18 17.41 14.80 10.06
CA THR A 18 16.93 14.88 11.44
C THR A 18 16.48 13.50 11.90
N PRO A 19 16.95 13.01 13.05
CA PRO A 19 16.50 11.74 13.60
C PRO A 19 14.97 11.69 13.76
N LEU A 20 14.35 10.59 13.35
CA LEU A 20 12.92 10.38 13.50
C LEU A 20 12.52 10.44 14.98
N PRO A 21 11.57 11.32 15.38
CA PRO A 21 11.11 11.39 16.77
C PRO A 21 10.53 10.04 17.22
N ALA A 22 10.80 9.64 18.45
CA ALA A 22 10.33 8.35 18.97
C ALA A 22 8.81 8.16 18.87
N ALA A 23 8.02 9.21 19.08
CA ALA A 23 6.58 9.16 18.92
C ALA A 23 6.18 8.87 17.48
N SER A 24 6.80 9.52 16.50
CA SER A 24 6.54 9.30 15.06
C SER A 24 6.97 7.90 14.64
N LEU A 25 8.10 7.39 15.14
CA LEU A 25 8.54 6.02 14.89
C LEU A 25 7.50 5.00 15.39
N LEU A 26 7.01 5.17 16.63
CA LEU A 26 5.99 4.28 17.19
C LEU A 26 4.66 4.35 16.43
N GLN A 27 4.27 5.53 15.95
CA GLN A 27 3.10 5.68 15.09
C GLN A 27 3.27 4.93 13.76
N LEU A 28 4.44 5.03 13.10
CA LEU A 28 4.71 4.31 11.86
C LEU A 28 4.75 2.78 12.08
N ILE A 29 5.36 2.31 13.17
CA ILE A 29 5.34 0.90 13.56
C ILE A 29 3.90 0.42 13.76
N TRP A 30 3.05 1.22 14.40
CA TRP A 30 1.65 0.89 14.60
C TRP A 30 0.88 0.82 13.27
N LEU A 31 1.08 1.79 12.39
CA LEU A 31 0.46 1.81 11.05
C LEU A 31 0.91 0.63 10.17
N ALA A 32 2.15 0.16 10.32
CA ALA A 32 2.67 -1.02 9.63
C ALA A 32 2.22 -2.35 10.27
N SER A 33 1.65 -2.32 11.48
CA SER A 33 1.33 -3.53 12.22
C SER A 33 0.18 -4.32 11.58
N PRO A 34 0.29 -5.65 11.44
CA PRO A 34 -0.83 -6.49 11.02
C PRO A 34 -1.99 -6.51 12.02
N ALA A 35 -1.78 -6.00 13.25
CA ALA A 35 -2.83 -5.81 14.25
C ALA A 35 -3.68 -4.56 14.00
N LEU A 36 -3.30 -3.69 13.04
CA LEU A 36 -4.12 -2.55 12.65
C LEU A 36 -5.46 -3.06 12.09
N PRO A 37 -6.63 -2.58 12.58
CA PRO A 37 -7.93 -3.18 12.24
C PRO A 37 -8.44 -2.75 10.86
N VAL A 38 -7.59 -2.85 9.84
CA VAL A 38 -7.92 -2.51 8.44
C VAL A 38 -8.34 -3.73 7.62
N GLY A 39 -8.17 -4.94 8.15
CA GLY A 39 -8.57 -6.19 7.50
C GLY A 39 -7.62 -6.67 6.40
N GLY A 40 -6.39 -6.17 6.33
CA GLY A 40 -5.39 -6.55 5.34
C GLY A 40 -5.14 -8.06 5.24
N PHE A 41 -5.21 -8.77 6.37
CA PHE A 41 -5.05 -10.22 6.46
C PHE A 41 -6.11 -11.04 5.68
N SER A 42 -7.17 -10.40 5.21
CA SER A 42 -8.26 -11.04 4.46
C SER A 42 -8.03 -11.07 2.95
N TYR A 43 -6.91 -10.54 2.47
CA TYR A 43 -6.62 -10.36 1.07
C TYR A 43 -5.30 -11.05 0.68
N SER A 44 -5.27 -11.64 -0.51
CA SER A 44 -4.10 -12.32 -1.07
C SER A 44 -3.53 -11.67 -2.32
N GLU A 45 -4.24 -10.69 -2.88
CA GLU A 45 -3.87 -9.97 -4.10
C GLU A 45 -3.52 -10.92 -5.25
N GLY A 46 -4.42 -11.88 -5.53
CA GLY A 46 -4.25 -12.86 -6.59
C GLY A 46 -3.30 -14.02 -6.28
N LEU A 47 -2.63 -14.03 -5.12
CA LEU A 47 -1.73 -15.13 -4.74
C LEU A 47 -2.49 -16.46 -4.59
N GLU A 48 -3.69 -16.45 -4.00
CA GLU A 48 -4.51 -17.66 -3.87
C GLU A 48 -4.81 -18.29 -5.23
N ALA A 49 -5.21 -17.48 -6.20
CA ALA A 49 -5.45 -17.97 -7.57
C ALA A 49 -4.15 -18.44 -8.25
N ALA A 50 -3.01 -17.82 -7.95
CA ALA A 50 -1.72 -18.27 -8.46
C ALA A 50 -1.35 -19.66 -7.89
N VAL A 51 -1.69 -19.94 -6.64
CA VAL A 51 -1.51 -21.26 -6.00
C VAL A 51 -2.46 -22.28 -6.62
N ASP A 52 -3.75 -21.97 -6.74
CA ASP A 52 -4.75 -22.87 -7.31
C ASP A 52 -4.44 -23.27 -8.76
N THR A 53 -3.85 -22.37 -9.53
CA THR A 53 -3.40 -22.65 -10.90
C THR A 53 -2.00 -23.25 -10.99
N ALA A 54 -1.44 -23.71 -9.86
CA ALA A 54 -0.11 -24.31 -9.74
C ALA A 54 1.05 -23.46 -10.30
N ARG A 55 0.90 -22.12 -10.30
CA ARG A 55 1.96 -21.18 -10.66
C ARG A 55 2.88 -20.88 -9.46
N VAL A 56 2.33 -21.00 -8.25
CA VAL A 56 3.03 -20.83 -6.99
C VAL A 56 2.74 -22.05 -6.12
N ALA A 57 3.74 -22.88 -5.84
CA ALA A 57 3.61 -24.10 -5.08
C ALA A 57 4.70 -24.28 -4.00
N THR A 58 5.72 -23.43 -4.04
CA THR A 58 6.90 -23.52 -3.17
C THR A 58 7.20 -22.18 -2.49
N GLU A 59 7.99 -22.23 -1.42
CA GLU A 59 8.51 -21.04 -0.74
C GLU A 59 9.22 -20.07 -1.72
N LYS A 60 10.06 -20.64 -2.60
CA LYS A 60 10.81 -19.85 -3.57
C LYS A 60 9.87 -19.12 -4.54
N GLU A 61 8.90 -19.82 -5.10
CA GLU A 61 7.92 -19.25 -6.04
C GLU A 61 7.04 -18.20 -5.37
N ALA A 62 6.64 -18.41 -4.11
CA ALA A 62 5.91 -17.41 -3.34
C ALA A 62 6.77 -16.15 -3.10
N ALA A 63 8.05 -16.32 -2.74
CA ALA A 63 8.97 -15.21 -2.58
C ALA A 63 9.18 -14.45 -3.89
N ASP A 64 9.39 -15.15 -5.01
CA ASP A 64 9.55 -14.55 -6.35
C ASP A 64 8.28 -13.77 -6.74
N TRP A 65 7.09 -14.39 -6.58
CA TRP A 65 5.81 -13.74 -6.86
C TRP A 65 5.64 -12.44 -6.06
N LEU A 66 5.88 -12.47 -4.76
CA LEU A 66 5.70 -11.28 -3.90
C LEU A 66 6.75 -10.20 -4.19
N THR A 67 7.99 -10.59 -4.53
CA THR A 67 9.00 -9.64 -5.00
C THR A 67 8.56 -8.95 -6.30
N ASP A 68 8.01 -9.71 -7.26
CA ASP A 68 7.46 -9.14 -8.49
C ASP A 68 6.30 -8.19 -8.20
N GLN A 69 5.36 -8.52 -7.29
CA GLN A 69 4.27 -7.62 -6.91
C GLN A 69 4.79 -6.35 -6.22
N LEU A 70 5.81 -6.44 -5.38
CA LEU A 70 6.45 -5.27 -4.78
C LEU A 70 6.96 -4.29 -5.84
N HIS A 71 7.67 -4.80 -6.87
CA HIS A 71 8.32 -3.95 -7.87
C HIS A 71 7.41 -3.55 -9.04
N LEU A 72 6.51 -4.43 -9.48
CA LEU A 72 5.67 -4.21 -10.66
C LEU A 72 4.34 -3.52 -10.35
N THR A 73 3.84 -3.63 -9.12
CA THR A 73 2.57 -3.04 -8.72
C THR A 73 2.76 -1.99 -7.62
N LEU A 74 3.21 -2.37 -6.43
CA LEU A 74 3.29 -1.47 -5.28
C LEU A 74 4.20 -0.27 -5.56
N ALA A 75 5.43 -0.51 -6.05
CA ALA A 75 6.41 0.54 -6.34
C ALA A 75 6.04 1.43 -7.52
N ARG A 76 5.11 1.01 -8.39
CA ARG A 76 4.74 1.76 -9.61
C ARG A 76 3.37 2.43 -9.51
N ALA A 77 2.56 2.10 -8.52
CA ALA A 77 1.22 2.66 -8.31
C ALA A 77 1.01 3.18 -6.89
N ASP A 78 0.93 2.29 -5.90
CA ASP A 78 0.55 2.66 -4.54
C ASP A 78 1.57 3.58 -3.86
N LEU A 79 2.86 3.25 -3.91
CA LEU A 79 3.91 4.04 -3.28
C LEU A 79 4.08 5.43 -3.89
N PRO A 80 4.10 5.64 -5.22
CA PRO A 80 4.15 6.97 -5.80
C PRO A 80 2.93 7.83 -5.44
N VAL A 81 1.73 7.24 -5.44
CA VAL A 81 0.49 7.92 -5.01
C VAL A 81 0.58 8.29 -3.54
N LEU A 82 1.01 7.36 -2.68
CA LEU A 82 1.18 7.59 -1.24
C LEU A 82 2.15 8.75 -0.98
N ALA A 83 3.30 8.79 -1.68
CA ALA A 83 4.27 9.87 -1.56
C ALA A 83 3.64 11.24 -1.81
N ARG A 84 2.88 11.37 -2.90
CA ARG A 84 2.18 12.61 -3.27
C ARG A 84 1.05 12.93 -2.31
N ALA A 85 0.30 11.92 -1.86
CA ALA A 85 -0.80 12.09 -0.95
C ALA A 85 -0.34 12.58 0.44
N VAL A 86 0.80 12.11 0.96
CA VAL A 86 1.39 12.63 2.21
C VAL A 86 1.71 14.12 2.08
N CYS A 87 2.32 14.54 0.98
CA CYS A 87 2.59 15.95 0.72
C CYS A 87 1.30 16.76 0.58
N ALA A 88 0.30 16.24 -0.15
CA ALA A 88 -0.97 16.91 -0.36
C ALA A 88 -1.75 17.08 0.95
N TRP A 89 -1.78 16.06 1.84
CA TRP A 89 -2.38 16.19 3.18
C TRP A 89 -1.68 17.24 4.04
N ARG A 90 -0.36 17.31 4.00
CA ARG A 90 0.41 18.33 4.75
C ARG A 90 0.20 19.74 4.21
N ALA A 91 -0.07 19.88 2.92
CA ALA A 91 -0.34 21.15 2.24
C ALA A 91 -1.84 21.53 2.20
N ASP A 92 -2.72 20.67 2.73
CA ASP A 92 -4.19 20.81 2.66
C ASP A 92 -4.71 20.93 1.22
N ASP A 93 -4.02 20.26 0.26
CA ASP A 93 -4.38 20.25 -1.18
C ASP A 93 -5.42 19.16 -1.48
N HIS A 94 -6.68 19.48 -1.22
CA HIS A 94 -7.79 18.57 -1.45
C HIS A 94 -8.01 18.23 -2.93
N ALA A 95 -7.64 19.12 -3.86
CA ALA A 95 -7.78 18.88 -5.29
C ALA A 95 -6.79 17.79 -5.75
N ALA A 96 -5.53 17.87 -5.28
CA ALA A 96 -4.55 16.82 -5.54
C ALA A 96 -4.99 15.48 -4.93
N LEU A 97 -5.47 15.46 -3.68
CA LEU A 97 -5.97 14.24 -3.03
C LEU A 97 -7.11 13.59 -3.80
N GLN A 98 -8.06 14.39 -4.32
CA GLN A 98 -9.17 13.89 -5.12
C GLN A 98 -8.67 13.24 -6.41
N ASN A 99 -7.74 13.89 -7.11
CA ASN A 99 -7.16 13.37 -8.35
C ASN A 99 -6.39 12.06 -8.11
N LEU A 100 -5.56 12.00 -7.07
CA LEU A 100 -4.79 10.82 -6.70
C LEU A 100 -5.70 9.64 -6.34
N ASN A 101 -6.73 9.89 -5.52
CA ASN A 101 -7.69 8.86 -5.15
C ASN A 101 -8.48 8.36 -6.36
N HIS A 102 -8.92 9.28 -7.23
CA HIS A 102 -9.62 8.94 -8.45
C HIS A 102 -8.75 8.07 -9.37
N TRP A 103 -7.50 8.46 -9.61
CA TRP A 103 -6.55 7.68 -10.42
C TRP A 103 -6.40 6.25 -9.88
N LEU A 104 -6.15 6.11 -8.58
CA LEU A 104 -6.04 4.78 -7.94
C LEU A 104 -7.28 3.93 -8.14
N LEU A 105 -8.46 4.49 -7.90
CA LEU A 105 -9.72 3.75 -8.00
C LEU A 105 -10.08 3.38 -9.44
N GLN A 106 -9.67 4.19 -10.43
CA GLN A 106 -9.91 3.91 -11.85
C GLN A 106 -8.93 2.90 -12.44
N THR A 107 -7.73 2.81 -11.87
CA THR A 107 -6.67 1.93 -12.39
C THR A 107 -6.64 0.54 -11.72
N ARG A 108 -7.50 0.28 -10.73
CA ARG A 108 -7.68 -1.09 -10.20
C ARG A 108 -8.38 -1.96 -11.23
N GLU A 109 -7.68 -3.01 -11.69
CA GLU A 109 -8.07 -3.81 -12.87
C GLU A 109 -9.23 -4.75 -12.60
N THR A 110 -9.51 -5.10 -11.32
CA THR A 110 -10.60 -6.02 -10.93
C THR A 110 -11.48 -5.41 -9.84
N SER A 111 -12.71 -5.92 -9.75
CA SER A 111 -13.65 -5.49 -8.72
C SER A 111 -13.15 -5.84 -7.31
N GLU A 112 -12.44 -6.96 -7.15
CA GLU A 112 -11.87 -7.38 -5.87
C GLU A 112 -10.73 -6.47 -5.42
N LEU A 113 -9.76 -6.16 -6.29
CA LEU A 113 -8.67 -5.22 -5.97
C LEU A 113 -9.20 -3.82 -5.66
N ARG A 114 -10.25 -3.38 -6.37
CA ARG A 114 -10.92 -2.11 -6.06
C ARG A 114 -11.65 -2.17 -4.72
N ALA A 115 -12.41 -3.23 -4.46
CA ALA A 115 -13.14 -3.43 -3.20
C ALA A 115 -12.18 -3.49 -2.01
N GLN A 116 -11.05 -4.19 -2.14
CA GLN A 116 -10.00 -4.27 -1.13
C GLN A 116 -9.51 -2.89 -0.71
N THR A 117 -9.03 -2.08 -1.67
CA THR A 117 -8.45 -0.77 -1.34
C THR A 117 -9.48 0.18 -0.72
N VAL A 118 -10.74 0.14 -1.16
CA VAL A 118 -11.84 0.94 -0.58
C VAL A 118 -12.20 0.44 0.82
N GLN A 119 -12.31 -0.88 1.02
CA GLN A 119 -12.65 -1.45 2.32
C GLN A 119 -11.56 -1.14 3.36
N MET A 120 -10.30 -1.33 3.01
CA MET A 120 -9.17 -1.02 3.91
C MET A 120 -9.08 0.48 4.20
N GLY A 121 -9.32 1.34 3.20
CA GLY A 121 -9.34 2.78 3.36
C GLY A 121 -10.43 3.25 4.32
N ARG A 122 -11.66 2.72 4.18
CA ARG A 122 -12.77 2.98 5.09
C ARG A 122 -12.48 2.50 6.52
N SER A 123 -11.93 1.30 6.66
CA SER A 123 -11.59 0.74 7.98
C SER A 123 -10.52 1.59 8.68
N LEU A 124 -9.50 2.05 7.94
CA LEU A 124 -8.48 2.92 8.48
C LEU A 124 -9.06 4.28 8.90
N LEU A 125 -9.90 4.89 8.07
CA LEU A 125 -10.56 6.15 8.40
C LEU A 125 -11.42 6.01 9.67
N GLU A 126 -12.13 4.90 9.83
CA GLU A 126 -12.93 4.64 11.04
C GLU A 126 -12.05 4.49 12.28
N TRP A 127 -10.89 3.81 12.13
CA TRP A 127 -9.91 3.72 13.19
C TRP A 127 -9.36 5.11 13.56
N LEU A 128 -9.02 5.94 12.56
CA LEU A 128 -8.49 7.30 12.78
C LEU A 128 -9.47 8.22 13.51
N ARG A 129 -10.77 8.06 13.31
CA ARG A 129 -11.81 8.83 14.03
C ARG A 129 -11.80 8.59 15.54
N ASN A 130 -11.27 7.46 15.98
CA ASN A 130 -11.18 7.08 17.38
C ASN A 130 -9.80 7.34 17.99
N HIS A 131 -8.92 8.03 17.25
CA HIS A 131 -7.55 8.32 17.68
C HIS A 131 -7.30 9.83 17.64
N ASP A 132 -6.58 10.33 18.65
CA ASP A 132 -6.18 11.74 18.72
C ASP A 132 -5.06 12.04 17.70
N GLY A 133 -4.94 13.32 17.32
CA GLY A 133 -3.82 13.83 16.51
C GLY A 133 -4.14 14.11 15.05
N ILE A 134 -5.40 13.91 14.61
CA ILE A 134 -5.86 14.34 13.28
C ILE A 134 -7.00 15.32 13.44
N GLU A 135 -6.92 16.45 12.73
CA GLU A 135 -7.93 17.49 12.79
C GLU A 135 -9.29 16.98 12.23
N PRO A 136 -10.44 17.31 12.90
CA PRO A 136 -11.75 16.89 12.44
C PRO A 136 -12.07 17.28 10.99
N ALA A 137 -11.56 18.42 10.52
CA ALA A 137 -11.72 18.88 9.15
C ALA A 137 -11.03 17.94 8.15
N GLN A 138 -9.82 17.44 8.46
CA GLN A 138 -9.11 16.48 7.64
C GLN A 138 -9.81 15.11 7.59
N LEU A 139 -10.37 14.65 8.73
CA LEU A 139 -11.19 13.42 8.77
C LEU A 139 -12.44 13.54 7.90
N GLN A 140 -13.10 14.71 7.92
CA GLN A 140 -14.27 14.98 7.07
C GLN A 140 -13.88 15.04 5.59
N ALA A 141 -12.78 15.72 5.25
CA ALA A 141 -12.27 15.77 3.89
C ALA A 141 -11.91 14.37 3.36
N CYS A 142 -11.24 13.56 4.17
CA CYS A 142 -10.93 12.17 3.82
C CYS A 142 -12.20 11.35 3.60
N ALA A 143 -13.20 11.49 4.45
CA ALA A 143 -14.48 10.79 4.31
C ALA A 143 -15.20 11.14 3.01
N ALA A 144 -15.15 12.41 2.60
CA ALA A 144 -15.77 12.89 1.36
C ALA A 144 -15.14 12.30 0.09
N LEU A 145 -13.88 11.84 0.17
CA LEU A 145 -13.18 11.21 -0.95
C LEU A 145 -13.58 9.74 -1.18
N GLU A 146 -14.27 9.08 -0.25
CA GLU A 146 -14.35 7.62 -0.20
C GLU A 146 -12.96 6.98 -0.38
N PRO A 147 -12.05 7.16 0.61
CA PRO A 147 -10.63 7.00 0.38
C PRO A 147 -10.24 5.57 0.04
N SER A 148 -9.34 5.42 -0.91
CA SER A 148 -8.52 4.22 -1.06
C SER A 148 -7.57 4.06 0.13
N TYR A 149 -7.06 2.85 0.34
CA TYR A 149 -6.14 2.59 1.46
C TYR A 149 -4.89 3.48 1.47
N PRO A 150 -4.18 3.70 0.33
CA PRO A 150 -3.05 4.63 0.29
C PRO A 150 -3.41 6.06 0.70
N ILE A 151 -4.59 6.56 0.32
CA ILE A 151 -5.03 7.93 0.67
C ILE A 151 -5.35 8.07 2.17
N ALA A 152 -6.02 7.08 2.75
CA ALA A 152 -6.28 7.06 4.18
C ALA A 152 -5.00 6.87 5.00
N PHE A 153 -4.08 6.01 4.53
CA PHE A 153 -2.77 5.83 5.16
C PHE A 153 -1.92 7.10 5.08
N ALA A 154 -1.98 7.81 3.95
CA ALA A 154 -1.30 9.09 3.78
C ALA A 154 -1.77 10.14 4.81
N LEU A 155 -3.06 10.18 5.13
CA LEU A 155 -3.58 11.07 6.18
C LEU A 155 -2.96 10.73 7.54
N ALA A 156 -2.96 9.45 7.91
CA ALA A 156 -2.35 8.98 9.16
C ALA A 156 -0.84 9.27 9.23
N ALA A 157 -0.14 9.04 8.12
CA ALA A 157 1.30 9.30 8.01
C ALA A 157 1.62 10.80 8.00
N ALA A 158 0.79 11.62 7.37
CA ALA A 158 0.98 13.08 7.32
C ALA A 158 0.87 13.74 8.70
N SER A 159 0.07 13.16 9.62
CA SER A 159 -0.03 13.64 11.01
C SER A 159 1.24 13.36 11.83
N THR A 160 2.12 12.49 11.36
CA THR A 160 3.42 12.26 11.96
C THR A 160 4.43 13.32 11.53
N GLN A 161 5.55 13.44 12.26
CA GLN A 161 6.70 14.26 11.84
C GLN A 161 7.72 13.45 11.02
N ALA A 162 7.35 12.25 10.57
CA ALA A 162 8.23 11.38 9.84
C ALA A 162 8.47 11.93 8.42
N ALA A 163 9.66 11.67 7.88
CA ALA A 163 9.94 11.95 6.47
C ALA A 163 9.02 11.12 5.57
N GLY A 164 8.71 11.63 4.38
CA GLY A 164 7.89 10.88 3.41
C GLY A 164 8.46 9.51 3.09
N HIS A 165 9.77 9.40 2.96
CA HIS A 165 10.48 8.14 2.77
C HIS A 165 10.17 7.11 3.87
N ASP A 166 10.17 7.51 5.15
CA ASP A 166 9.87 6.61 6.26
C ASP A 166 8.40 6.16 6.25
N CYS A 167 7.49 7.04 5.81
CA CYS A 167 6.08 6.70 5.62
C CYS A 167 5.90 5.61 4.54
N LEU A 168 6.65 5.70 3.43
CA LEU A 168 6.63 4.69 2.38
C LEU A 168 7.22 3.36 2.84
N LEU A 169 8.31 3.37 3.61
CA LEU A 169 8.89 2.16 4.21
C LEU A 169 7.88 1.45 5.12
N ALA A 170 7.18 2.20 5.98
CA ALA A 170 6.18 1.65 6.88
C ALA A 170 4.99 1.02 6.10
N TYR A 171 4.51 1.68 5.06
CA TYR A 171 3.44 1.16 4.20
C TYR A 171 3.85 -0.14 3.49
N ALA A 172 5.02 -0.12 2.84
CA ALA A 172 5.53 -1.28 2.11
C ALA A 172 5.81 -2.47 3.04
N PHE A 173 6.31 -2.22 4.24
CA PHE A 173 6.54 -3.28 5.22
C PHE A 173 5.22 -3.88 5.73
N GLY A 174 4.21 -3.05 6.02
CA GLY A 174 2.87 -3.53 6.42
C GLY A 174 2.22 -4.38 5.31
N TRP A 175 2.37 -3.99 4.04
CA TRP A 175 1.97 -4.81 2.90
C TRP A 175 2.72 -6.15 2.88
N ALA A 176 4.05 -6.13 3.03
CA ALA A 176 4.88 -7.34 3.01
C ALA A 176 4.50 -8.33 4.12
N GLU A 177 4.21 -7.86 5.34
CA GLU A 177 3.73 -8.71 6.42
C GLU A 177 2.38 -9.36 6.10
N ASN A 178 1.42 -8.61 5.56
CA ASN A 178 0.12 -9.15 5.15
C ASN A 178 0.28 -10.21 4.05
N MET A 179 1.11 -9.95 3.05
CA MET A 179 1.36 -10.87 1.93
C MET A 179 2.13 -12.11 2.36
N MET A 180 3.09 -11.98 3.28
CA MET A 180 3.76 -13.13 3.88
C MET A 180 2.77 -14.04 4.63
N GLN A 181 1.85 -13.46 5.39
CA GLN A 181 0.79 -14.22 6.06
C GLN A 181 -0.15 -14.91 5.07
N ALA A 182 -0.46 -14.24 3.96
CA ALA A 182 -1.23 -14.85 2.88
C ALA A 182 -0.48 -16.04 2.25
N ALA A 183 0.82 -15.90 2.00
CA ALA A 183 1.66 -16.98 1.46
C ALA A 183 1.71 -18.20 2.39
N ILE A 184 1.88 -18.02 3.71
CA ILE A 184 1.86 -19.13 4.68
C ILE A 184 0.56 -19.93 4.59
N LYS A 185 -0.57 -19.25 4.42
CA LYS A 185 -1.89 -19.89 4.38
C LYS A 185 -2.17 -20.56 3.03
N ALA A 186 -1.89 -19.84 1.92
CA ALA A 186 -2.22 -20.32 0.57
C ALA A 186 -1.29 -21.44 0.10
N VAL A 187 0.01 -21.38 0.42
CA VAL A 187 1.04 -22.34 -0.06
C VAL A 187 1.35 -23.41 0.98
N PRO A 188 0.54 -23.65 1.98
CA PRO A 188 0.75 -24.32 3.27
C PRO A 188 2.21 -24.36 3.76
N LEU A 189 2.82 -23.19 3.89
CA LEU A 189 4.20 -23.04 4.35
C LEU A 189 4.29 -23.01 5.89
N GLY A 190 5.43 -23.46 6.43
CA GLY A 190 5.73 -23.29 7.85
C GLY A 190 6.13 -21.85 8.20
N GLN A 191 6.02 -21.48 9.48
CA GLN A 191 6.38 -20.14 9.97
C GLN A 191 7.79 -19.70 9.58
N SER A 192 8.78 -20.61 9.66
CA SER A 192 10.16 -20.30 9.27
C SER A 192 10.31 -19.93 7.78
N ALA A 193 9.51 -20.56 6.90
CA ALA A 193 9.48 -20.21 5.48
C ALA A 193 8.90 -18.79 5.29
N GLY A 194 7.79 -18.48 5.97
CA GLY A 194 7.23 -17.13 5.98
C GLY A 194 8.24 -16.06 6.40
N GLN A 195 9.00 -16.33 7.48
CA GLN A 195 10.01 -15.38 7.95
C GLN A 195 11.16 -15.17 6.92
N ARG A 196 11.54 -16.21 6.15
CA ARG A 196 12.52 -16.04 5.06
C ARG A 196 11.96 -15.22 3.90
N ILE A 197 10.68 -15.41 3.55
CA ILE A 197 9.99 -14.58 2.55
C ILE A 197 9.97 -13.12 3.02
N LEU A 198 9.55 -12.85 4.26
CA LEU A 198 9.52 -11.49 4.80
C LEU A 198 10.91 -10.85 4.84
N ALA A 199 11.94 -11.59 5.23
CA ALA A 199 13.30 -11.08 5.25
C ALA A 199 13.79 -10.68 3.85
N ARG A 200 13.45 -11.45 2.81
CA ARG A 200 13.74 -11.10 1.42
C ARG A 200 13.01 -9.83 1.00
N LEU A 201 11.70 -9.73 1.24
CA LEU A 201 10.92 -8.54 0.91
C LEU A 201 11.46 -7.31 1.66
N ALA A 202 11.79 -7.44 2.95
CA ALA A 202 12.36 -6.35 3.74
C ALA A 202 13.71 -5.86 3.19
N ALA A 203 14.52 -6.74 2.58
CA ALA A 203 15.76 -6.36 1.91
C ALA A 203 15.51 -5.60 0.60
N ASP A 204 14.42 -5.90 -0.12
CA ASP A 204 14.08 -5.29 -1.41
C ASP A 204 13.27 -3.98 -1.26
N ILE A 205 12.52 -3.81 -0.16
CA ILE A 205 11.67 -2.63 0.09
C ILE A 205 12.40 -1.29 -0.06
N PRO A 206 13.63 -1.09 0.48
CA PRO A 206 14.31 0.20 0.34
C PRO A 206 14.53 0.60 -1.13
N ALA A 207 14.91 -0.34 -1.98
CA ALA A 207 15.10 -0.09 -3.41
C ALA A 207 13.77 0.21 -4.11
N ALA A 208 12.69 -0.49 -3.76
CA ALA A 208 11.35 -0.24 -4.29
C ALA A 208 10.82 1.15 -3.89
N VAL A 209 11.03 1.57 -2.65
CA VAL A 209 10.66 2.89 -2.13
C VAL A 209 11.45 4.00 -2.83
N GLU A 210 12.76 3.81 -3.00
CA GLU A 210 13.59 4.78 -3.72
C GLU A 210 13.14 4.96 -5.18
N ALA A 211 12.89 3.84 -5.88
CA ALA A 211 12.37 3.86 -7.25
C ALA A 211 11.01 4.56 -7.34
N ALA A 212 10.10 4.27 -6.42
CA ALA A 212 8.79 4.89 -6.36
C ALA A 212 8.85 6.42 -6.11
N GLY A 213 9.78 6.86 -5.25
CA GLY A 213 9.98 8.28 -4.96
C GLY A 213 10.48 9.09 -6.15
N GLN A 214 11.19 8.45 -7.08
CA GLN A 214 11.75 9.07 -8.27
C GLN A 214 10.86 8.90 -9.52
N LEU A 215 9.80 8.08 -9.45
CA LEU A 215 8.98 7.75 -10.62
C LEU A 215 8.13 8.93 -11.07
N PRO A 216 8.30 9.44 -12.30
CA PRO A 216 7.45 10.48 -12.86
C PRO A 216 5.99 10.01 -12.95
N GLU A 217 5.04 10.94 -12.78
CA GLU A 217 3.61 10.61 -12.83
C GLU A 217 3.19 9.99 -14.17
N ALA A 218 3.82 10.42 -15.28
CA ALA A 218 3.58 9.86 -16.60
C ALA A 218 3.96 8.38 -16.74
N ASP A 219 4.83 7.89 -15.85
CA ASP A 219 5.34 6.51 -15.85
C ASP A 219 4.64 5.63 -14.79
N TRP A 220 3.67 6.17 -14.06
CA TRP A 220 2.90 5.38 -13.12
C TRP A 220 2.10 4.30 -13.83
N GLN A 221 2.11 3.11 -13.24
CA GLN A 221 1.51 1.94 -13.87
C GLN A 221 0.87 1.04 -12.83
N ALA A 222 -0.45 0.98 -12.82
CA ALA A 222 -1.20 0.17 -11.88
C ALA A 222 -1.52 -1.24 -12.40
N PHE A 223 -1.28 -1.55 -13.67
CA PHE A 223 -1.64 -2.83 -14.25
C PHE A 223 -0.45 -3.79 -14.32
N SER A 224 -0.72 -5.03 -13.92
CA SER A 224 0.14 -6.19 -14.09
C SER A 224 -0.73 -7.28 -14.71
N PRO A 225 -0.57 -7.61 -16.02
CA PRO A 225 -1.52 -8.46 -16.74
C PRO A 225 -1.78 -9.81 -16.08
N MET A 226 -0.75 -10.43 -15.52
CA MET A 226 -0.93 -11.72 -14.83
C MET A 226 -1.71 -11.57 -13.52
N LEU A 227 -1.46 -10.51 -12.75
CA LEU A 227 -2.21 -10.22 -11.54
C LEU A 227 -3.69 -9.99 -11.86
N ALA A 228 -3.98 -9.18 -12.89
CA ALA A 228 -5.34 -8.92 -13.33
C ALA A 228 -6.09 -10.19 -13.76
N ILE A 229 -5.42 -11.07 -14.52
CA ILE A 229 -6.00 -12.36 -14.95
C ILE A 229 -6.31 -13.24 -13.72
N LEU A 230 -5.35 -13.39 -12.80
CA LEU A 230 -5.51 -14.24 -11.62
C LEU A 230 -6.54 -13.67 -10.64
N SER A 231 -6.54 -12.35 -10.43
CA SER A 231 -7.56 -11.70 -9.60
C SER A 231 -8.96 -11.84 -10.21
N SER A 232 -9.10 -11.73 -11.54
CA SER A 232 -10.38 -11.97 -12.23
C SER A 232 -10.84 -13.44 -12.14
N GLN A 233 -9.92 -14.40 -12.19
CA GLN A 233 -10.22 -15.81 -11.97
C GLN A 233 -10.67 -16.08 -10.54
N HIS A 234 -10.04 -15.42 -9.56
CA HIS A 234 -10.39 -15.51 -8.17
C HIS A 234 -11.84 -15.05 -7.89
N GLU A 235 -12.34 -14.04 -8.61
CA GLU A 235 -13.73 -13.56 -8.46
C GLU A 235 -14.78 -14.68 -8.66
N THR A 236 -14.47 -15.68 -9.47
CA THR A 236 -15.36 -16.80 -9.79
C THR A 236 -14.99 -18.11 -9.08
N GLN A 237 -13.96 -18.11 -8.26
CA GLN A 237 -13.48 -19.29 -7.54
C GLN A 237 -14.52 -19.80 -6.53
N TYR A 238 -14.84 -21.10 -6.58
CA TYR A 238 -15.91 -21.69 -5.77
C TYR A 238 -15.60 -21.73 -4.27
N SER A 239 -14.36 -22.03 -3.91
CA SER A 239 -13.90 -22.05 -2.52
C SER A 239 -12.73 -21.10 -2.36
N ARG A 240 -12.80 -20.18 -1.41
CA ARG A 240 -11.81 -19.11 -1.20
C ARG A 240 -11.41 -19.00 0.25
N LEU A 241 -10.10 -18.87 0.50
CA LEU A 241 -9.54 -18.53 1.80
C LEU A 241 -9.53 -17.02 2.05
N PHE A 242 -9.44 -16.26 0.95
CA PHE A 242 -9.31 -14.81 0.97
C PHE A 242 -10.47 -14.14 0.22
N ARG A 243 -10.55 -12.82 0.35
CA ARG A 243 -11.54 -11.99 -0.35
C ARG A 243 -11.05 -11.47 -1.70
N SER A 244 -9.73 -11.51 -1.95
CA SER A 244 -9.10 -11.16 -3.22
C SER A 244 -7.81 -11.93 -3.42
#